data_dc3764c0fb3d57cd80296cf7bef92f7d
#
_entry.id   dc3764c0fb3d57cd80296cf7bef92f7d
#
_cell.length_a   1.000
_cell.length_b   1.000
_cell.length_c   1.000
_cell.angle_alpha   90.00
_cell.angle_beta   90.00
_cell.angle_gamma   90.00
#
_symmetry.space_group_name_H-M   'P 1'
#
loop_
_entity.id
_entity.type
_entity.pdbx_description
1 polymer ?
#
loop_
_entity_poly.entity_id
_entity_poly.type
_entity_poly.pdbx_seq_one_letter_code
_entity_poly.pdbx_strand_id
1 'polypeptide(L)'
;MANPIVEKAKERMTQSHQSLGREFGSIRAGRANASLLHRIFVEYYGVETPLNQLASITIPEARVLLITPFDKSSLKDIEHSINASDLGITPANDGSVIRLVIPALTEETRRDLAKEVKKVGENAKVAIRNIRRDAMDEAKKQEKAKEITEDELKGLEKEIQKVTDDAVKHVDEMTAHKEKELMEV
;
A
#
# COMPACT_ATOMS: atom_id res chain seq x y z
N MET A 1 4.14 12.18 -31.42
CA MET A 1 3.09 11.43 -30.69
C MET A 1 3.78 10.34 -29.89
N ALA A 2 3.35 10.10 -28.65
CA ALA A 2 3.92 9.03 -27.83
C ALA A 2 3.59 7.66 -28.45
N ASN A 3 4.54 6.73 -28.43
CA ASN A 3 4.33 5.40 -29.01
C ASN A 3 3.39 4.58 -28.13
N PRO A 4 2.35 3.93 -28.69
CA PRO A 4 1.38 3.15 -27.93
C PRO A 4 2.01 2.05 -27.04
N ILE A 5 3.08 1.40 -27.49
CA ILE A 5 3.80 0.37 -26.72
C ILE A 5 4.42 0.99 -25.46
N VAL A 6 5.05 2.15 -25.59
CA VAL A 6 5.66 2.89 -24.47
C VAL A 6 4.59 3.36 -23.48
N GLU A 7 3.49 3.92 -23.98
CA GLU A 7 2.39 4.40 -23.14
C GLU A 7 1.72 3.25 -22.35
N LYS A 8 1.48 2.12 -23.00
CA LYS A 8 0.97 0.91 -22.35
C LYS A 8 1.92 0.39 -21.27
N ALA A 9 3.23 0.39 -21.56
CA ALA A 9 4.23 -0.01 -20.57
C ALA A 9 4.24 0.95 -19.35
N LYS A 10 4.20 2.26 -19.58
CA LYS A 10 4.09 3.27 -18.50
C LYS A 10 2.85 3.06 -17.64
N GLU A 11 1.70 2.84 -18.25
CA GLU A 11 0.44 2.60 -17.54
C GLU A 11 0.54 1.36 -16.64
N ARG A 12 1.04 0.24 -17.18
CA ARG A 12 1.22 -1.00 -16.43
C ARG A 12 2.22 -0.83 -15.28
N MET A 13 3.31 -0.08 -15.49
CA MET A 13 4.30 0.23 -14.45
C MET A 13 3.71 1.12 -13.37
N THR A 14 2.87 2.09 -13.74
CA THR A 14 2.13 2.92 -12.77
C THR A 14 1.19 2.07 -11.92
N GLN A 15 0.48 1.11 -12.51
CA GLN A 15 -0.36 0.17 -11.79
C GLN A 15 0.46 -0.69 -10.80
N SER A 16 1.67 -1.09 -11.20
CA SER A 16 2.60 -1.80 -10.31
C SER A 16 3.05 -0.94 -9.13
N HIS A 17 3.32 0.35 -9.35
CA HIS A 17 3.64 1.30 -8.26
C HIS A 17 2.45 1.47 -7.31
N GLN A 18 1.24 1.58 -7.82
CA GLN A 18 0.03 1.69 -7.00
C GLN A 18 -0.21 0.42 -6.17
N SER A 19 0.01 -0.75 -6.75
CA SER A 19 -0.08 -2.03 -6.05
C SER A 19 0.97 -2.13 -4.93
N LEU A 20 2.20 -1.72 -5.22
CA LEU A 20 3.28 -1.66 -4.23
C LEU A 20 2.93 -0.71 -3.08
N GLY A 21 2.36 0.45 -3.39
CA GLY A 21 1.89 1.41 -2.37
C GLY A 21 0.85 0.81 -1.45
N ARG A 22 -0.08 0.04 -1.98
CA ARG A 22 -1.08 -0.68 -1.17
C ARG A 22 -0.44 -1.77 -0.30
N GLU A 23 0.48 -2.55 -0.84
CA GLU A 23 1.20 -3.58 -0.07
C GLU A 23 2.02 -2.95 1.05
N PHE A 24 2.76 -1.88 0.80
CA PHE A 24 3.50 -1.15 1.82
C PHE A 24 2.57 -0.52 2.88
N GLY A 25 1.41 -0.03 2.46
CA GLY A 25 0.40 0.48 3.39
C GLY A 25 -0.16 -0.57 4.35
N SER A 26 -0.14 -1.86 3.97
CA SER A 26 -0.55 -2.97 4.84
C SER A 26 0.53 -3.39 5.84
N ILE A 27 1.77 -3.00 5.65
CA ILE A 27 2.88 -3.28 6.56
C ILE A 27 2.87 -2.24 7.68
N ARG A 28 2.61 -2.71 8.91
CA ARG A 28 2.49 -1.85 10.09
C ARG A 28 3.85 -1.34 10.54
N ALA A 29 4.00 -0.01 10.57
CA ALA A 29 5.22 0.67 11.05
C ALA A 29 5.20 1.04 12.54
N GLY A 30 4.31 0.46 13.34
CA GLY A 30 4.15 0.80 14.76
C GLY A 30 3.51 2.16 15.03
N ARG A 31 2.95 2.80 14.01
CA ARG A 31 2.21 4.07 14.11
C ARG A 31 0.72 3.86 13.97
N ALA A 32 -0.04 4.70 14.66
CA ALA A 32 -1.48 4.75 14.51
C ALA A 32 -1.87 5.24 13.11
N ASN A 33 -2.80 4.52 12.48
CA ASN A 33 -3.37 4.89 11.20
C ASN A 33 -4.85 4.52 11.20
N ALA A 34 -5.72 5.45 10.85
CA ALA A 34 -7.16 5.23 10.78
C ALA A 34 -7.54 4.09 9.82
N SER A 35 -6.72 3.81 8.81
CA SER A 35 -6.93 2.70 7.88
C SER A 35 -6.94 1.31 8.54
N LEU A 36 -6.35 1.17 9.72
CA LEU A 36 -6.42 -0.07 10.52
C LEU A 36 -7.85 -0.45 10.90
N LEU A 37 -8.73 0.54 10.98
CA LEU A 37 -10.13 0.39 11.37
C LEU A 37 -11.09 0.24 10.18
N HIS A 38 -10.61 0.36 8.93
CA HIS A 38 -11.47 0.30 7.74
C HIS A 38 -12.17 -1.04 7.52
N ARG A 39 -11.64 -2.11 8.09
CA ARG A 39 -12.22 -3.46 7.98
C ARG A 39 -13.10 -3.83 9.16
N ILE A 40 -13.31 -2.92 10.10
CA ILE A 40 -14.15 -3.17 11.28
C ILE A 40 -15.57 -2.73 10.98
N PHE A 41 -16.48 -3.69 11.07
CA PHE A 41 -17.91 -3.47 10.96
C PHE A 41 -18.56 -3.70 12.32
N VAL A 42 -19.51 -2.87 12.64
CA VAL A 42 -20.25 -2.90 13.89
C VAL A 42 -21.72 -3.15 13.60
N GLU A 43 -22.33 -4.07 14.32
CA GLU A 43 -23.78 -4.23 14.25
C GLU A 43 -24.48 -3.06 14.96
N TYR A 44 -25.09 -2.19 14.17
CA TYR A 44 -25.82 -1.02 14.65
C TYR A 44 -27.27 -1.11 14.23
N TYR A 45 -28.16 -1.26 15.23
CA TYR A 45 -29.59 -1.53 14.99
C TYR A 45 -29.87 -2.68 14.01
N GLY A 46 -29.12 -3.78 14.14
CA GLY A 46 -29.27 -4.97 13.30
C GLY A 46 -28.66 -4.85 11.89
N VAL A 47 -27.90 -3.80 11.61
CA VAL A 47 -27.24 -3.57 10.32
C VAL A 47 -25.73 -3.48 10.52
N GLU A 48 -24.97 -4.30 9.77
CA GLU A 48 -23.51 -4.16 9.72
C GLU A 48 -23.11 -2.82 9.11
N THR A 49 -22.50 -1.98 9.92
CA THR A 49 -22.12 -0.62 9.55
C THR A 49 -20.61 -0.43 9.72
N PRO A 50 -19.91 0.16 8.74
CA PRO A 50 -18.50 0.49 8.91
C PRO A 50 -18.25 1.39 10.10
N LEU A 51 -17.21 1.12 10.88
CA LEU A 51 -16.88 1.89 12.09
C LEU A 51 -16.72 3.39 11.82
N ASN A 52 -16.14 3.76 10.68
CA ASN A 52 -15.93 5.16 10.29
C ASN A 52 -17.24 5.94 10.07
N GLN A 53 -18.37 5.26 9.92
CA GLN A 53 -19.69 5.89 9.82
C GLN A 53 -20.35 6.08 11.19
N LEU A 54 -19.86 5.39 12.22
CA LEU A 54 -20.43 5.40 13.58
C LEU A 54 -19.62 6.24 14.56
N ALA A 55 -18.41 6.60 14.23
CA ALA A 55 -17.50 7.29 15.14
C ALA A 55 -16.53 8.21 14.41
N SER A 56 -16.09 9.24 15.11
CA SER A 56 -14.93 10.04 14.72
C SER A 56 -13.66 9.33 15.16
N ILE A 57 -12.67 9.24 14.27
CA ILE A 57 -11.38 8.60 14.52
C ILE A 57 -10.31 9.68 14.45
N THR A 58 -9.59 9.88 15.54
CA THR A 58 -8.49 10.85 15.65
C THR A 58 -7.20 10.16 16.12
N ILE A 59 -6.06 10.79 15.87
CA ILE A 59 -4.74 10.31 16.27
C ILE A 59 -4.10 11.38 17.16
N PRO A 60 -4.41 11.42 18.46
CA PRO A 60 -3.84 12.42 19.37
C PRO A 60 -2.34 12.25 19.60
N GLU A 61 -1.84 11.04 19.49
CA GLU A 61 -0.43 10.69 19.64
C GLU A 61 -0.01 9.67 18.58
N ALA A 62 1.28 9.54 18.30
CA ALA A 62 1.82 8.73 17.20
C ALA A 62 1.36 7.26 17.19
N ARG A 63 1.02 6.70 18.37
CA ARG A 63 0.59 5.30 18.52
C ARG A 63 -0.80 5.16 19.13
N VAL A 64 -1.59 6.22 19.17
CA VAL A 64 -2.90 6.20 19.79
C VAL A 64 -3.97 6.54 18.76
N LEU A 65 -4.95 5.63 18.60
CA LEU A 65 -6.20 5.88 17.91
C LEU A 65 -7.29 6.18 18.95
N LEU A 66 -7.96 7.31 18.80
CA LEU A 66 -9.07 7.70 19.62
C LEU A 66 -10.36 7.58 18.82
N ILE A 67 -11.28 6.73 19.26
CA ILE A 67 -12.56 6.49 18.63
C ILE A 67 -13.64 7.13 19.49
N THR A 68 -14.29 8.15 18.94
CA THR A 68 -15.39 8.88 19.60
C THR A 68 -16.69 8.54 18.90
N PRO A 69 -17.56 7.68 19.47
CA PRO A 69 -18.85 7.37 18.88
C PRO A 69 -19.75 8.61 18.77
N PHE A 70 -20.47 8.72 17.65
CA PHE A 70 -21.49 9.76 17.50
C PHE A 70 -22.70 9.49 18.40
N ASP A 71 -23.00 8.21 18.60
CA ASP A 71 -24.01 7.73 19.53
C ASP A 71 -23.34 6.95 20.67
N LYS A 72 -23.41 7.45 21.89
CA LYS A 72 -22.82 6.82 23.06
C LYS A 72 -23.36 5.41 23.34
N SER A 73 -24.58 5.12 22.90
CA SER A 73 -25.15 3.77 23.06
C SER A 73 -24.43 2.71 22.27
N SER A 74 -23.73 3.07 21.18
CA SER A 74 -22.95 2.16 20.34
C SER A 74 -21.56 1.83 20.88
N LEU A 75 -21.13 2.45 21.99
CA LEU A 75 -19.77 2.33 22.53
C LEU A 75 -19.38 0.85 22.82
N LYS A 76 -20.27 0.11 23.47
CA LYS A 76 -20.04 -1.31 23.79
C LYS A 76 -20.00 -2.19 22.56
N ASP A 77 -20.84 -1.92 21.58
CA ASP A 77 -20.88 -2.68 20.32
C ASP A 77 -19.62 -2.45 19.51
N ILE A 78 -19.11 -1.22 19.49
CA ILE A 78 -17.84 -0.87 18.88
C ILE A 78 -16.68 -1.58 19.57
N GLU A 79 -16.63 -1.53 20.91
CA GLU A 79 -15.61 -2.25 21.70
C GLU A 79 -15.63 -3.75 21.44
N HIS A 80 -16.82 -4.35 21.42
CA HIS A 80 -17.00 -5.77 21.11
C HIS A 80 -16.49 -6.13 19.71
N SER A 81 -16.82 -5.33 18.71
CA SER A 81 -16.40 -5.55 17.33
C SER A 81 -14.88 -5.43 17.16
N ILE A 82 -14.22 -4.53 17.88
CA ILE A 82 -12.76 -4.39 17.90
C ILE A 82 -12.12 -5.61 18.54
N ASN A 83 -12.64 -6.09 19.68
CA ASN A 83 -12.15 -7.28 20.36
C ASN A 83 -12.33 -8.55 19.52
N ALA A 84 -13.41 -8.67 18.77
CA ALA A 84 -13.69 -9.79 17.89
C ALA A 84 -12.90 -9.76 16.59
N SER A 85 -12.28 -8.62 16.24
CA SER A 85 -11.49 -8.45 15.03
C SER A 85 -10.10 -9.09 15.14
N ASP A 86 -9.44 -9.25 14.02
CA ASP A 86 -8.05 -9.73 13.92
C ASP A 86 -7.00 -8.64 14.19
N LEU A 87 -7.44 -7.47 14.67
CA LEU A 87 -6.57 -6.34 14.94
C LEU A 87 -5.50 -6.65 16.03
N GLY A 88 -5.86 -7.50 17.01
CA GLY A 88 -4.95 -7.92 18.07
C GLY A 88 -4.59 -6.84 19.08
N ILE A 89 -5.38 -5.76 19.15
CA ILE A 89 -5.19 -4.65 20.07
C ILE A 89 -6.40 -4.58 21.01
N THR A 90 -6.13 -4.56 22.31
CA THR A 90 -7.20 -4.47 23.31
C THR A 90 -7.66 -3.01 23.46
N PRO A 91 -8.96 -2.72 23.22
CA PRO A 91 -9.49 -1.38 23.39
C PRO A 91 -9.61 -1.01 24.86
N ALA A 92 -9.32 0.25 25.19
CA ALA A 92 -9.59 0.85 26.49
C ALA A 92 -10.80 1.79 26.38
N ASN A 93 -11.85 1.49 27.13
CA ASN A 93 -13.09 2.25 27.16
C ASN A 93 -13.19 3.06 28.46
N ASP A 94 -13.31 4.38 28.35
CA ASP A 94 -13.48 5.29 29.50
C ASP A 94 -14.95 5.70 29.77
N GLY A 95 -15.89 5.09 29.05
CA GLY A 95 -17.32 5.40 29.11
C GLY A 95 -17.80 6.45 28.09
N SER A 96 -16.89 7.12 27.42
CA SER A 96 -17.20 8.14 26.40
C SER A 96 -16.48 7.90 25.07
N VAL A 97 -15.26 7.42 25.13
CA VAL A 97 -14.40 7.15 23.97
C VAL A 97 -13.68 5.82 24.12
N ILE A 98 -13.22 5.28 23.00
CA ILE A 98 -12.36 4.09 22.97
C ILE A 98 -10.99 4.50 22.52
N ARG A 99 -9.98 4.12 23.29
CA ARG A 99 -8.57 4.36 23.01
C ARG A 99 -7.89 3.05 22.59
N LEU A 100 -7.24 3.07 21.44
CA LEU A 100 -6.41 1.98 20.96
C LEU A 100 -4.94 2.42 21.01
N VAL A 101 -4.13 1.73 21.79
CA VAL A 101 -2.68 1.96 21.83
C VAL A 101 -1.99 0.91 20.98
N ILE A 102 -1.35 1.37 19.89
CA ILE A 102 -0.58 0.51 19.00
C ILE A 102 0.71 0.12 19.70
N PRO A 103 1.04 -1.19 19.87
CA PRO A 103 2.28 -1.61 20.47
C PRO A 103 3.50 -1.07 19.73
N ALA A 104 4.53 -0.65 20.44
CA ALA A 104 5.81 -0.29 19.84
C ALA A 104 6.43 -1.53 19.18
N LEU A 105 7.06 -1.34 18.01
CA LEU A 105 7.81 -2.41 17.36
C LEU A 105 9.04 -2.74 18.20
N THR A 106 9.28 -4.04 18.42
CA THR A 106 10.56 -4.52 18.94
C THR A 106 11.63 -4.41 17.86
N GLU A 107 12.90 -4.41 18.24
CA GLU A 107 14.01 -4.39 17.27
C GLU A 107 13.96 -5.61 16.32
N GLU A 108 13.62 -6.78 16.86
CA GLU A 108 13.43 -8.00 16.08
C GLU A 108 12.31 -7.85 15.06
N THR A 109 11.14 -7.38 15.48
CA THR A 109 10.00 -7.14 14.59
C THR A 109 10.34 -6.12 13.52
N ARG A 110 11.06 -5.04 13.82
CA ARG A 110 11.53 -4.08 12.84
C ARG A 110 12.42 -4.71 11.77
N ARG A 111 13.35 -5.56 12.20
CA ARG A 111 14.25 -6.28 11.27
C ARG A 111 13.46 -7.20 10.33
N ASP A 112 12.47 -7.90 10.85
CA ASP A 112 11.62 -8.79 10.06
C ASP A 112 10.76 -8.01 9.07
N LEU A 113 10.17 -6.90 9.51
CA LEU A 113 9.41 -6.02 8.63
C LEU A 113 10.29 -5.37 7.56
N ALA A 114 11.52 -4.99 7.88
CA ALA A 114 12.47 -4.44 6.91
C ALA A 114 12.83 -5.48 5.82
N LYS A 115 12.98 -6.74 6.20
CA LYS A 115 13.18 -7.85 5.23
C LYS A 115 11.95 -8.03 4.34
N GLU A 116 10.76 -7.96 4.91
CA GLU A 116 9.51 -8.05 4.16
C GLU A 116 9.37 -6.89 3.17
N VAL A 117 9.65 -5.66 3.59
CA VAL A 117 9.65 -4.47 2.71
C VAL A 117 10.60 -4.65 1.54
N LYS A 118 11.82 -5.13 1.78
CA LYS A 118 12.78 -5.41 0.70
C LYS A 118 12.28 -6.47 -0.27
N LYS A 119 11.71 -7.55 0.25
CA LYS A 119 11.15 -8.63 -0.57
C LYS A 119 10.00 -8.14 -1.44
N VAL A 120 9.09 -7.37 -0.89
CA VAL A 120 7.96 -6.78 -1.62
C VAL A 120 8.46 -5.81 -2.70
N GLY A 121 9.46 -4.99 -2.40
CA GLY A 121 10.12 -4.10 -3.36
C GLY A 121 10.79 -4.87 -4.51
N GLU A 122 11.52 -5.94 -4.22
CA GLU A 122 12.13 -6.79 -5.26
C GLU A 122 11.07 -7.46 -6.15
N ASN A 123 9.97 -7.92 -5.58
CA ASN A 123 8.86 -8.48 -6.35
C ASN A 123 8.24 -7.45 -7.31
N ALA A 124 8.12 -6.20 -6.87
CA ALA A 124 7.65 -5.11 -7.73
C ALA A 124 8.61 -4.84 -8.89
N LYS A 125 9.91 -4.88 -8.66
CA LYS A 125 10.93 -4.74 -9.73
C LYS A 125 10.86 -5.89 -10.73
N VAL A 126 10.61 -7.11 -10.27
CA VAL A 126 10.39 -8.28 -11.17
C VAL A 126 9.18 -8.05 -12.06
N ALA A 127 8.07 -7.55 -11.50
CA ALA A 127 6.88 -7.21 -12.28
C ALA A 127 7.17 -6.14 -13.33
N ILE A 128 7.93 -5.11 -12.99
CA ILE A 128 8.35 -4.05 -13.93
C ILE A 128 9.24 -4.62 -15.04
N ARG A 129 10.18 -5.49 -14.72
CA ARG A 129 11.02 -6.14 -15.74
C ARG A 129 10.21 -7.05 -16.69
N ASN A 130 9.17 -7.70 -16.19
CA ASN A 130 8.25 -8.45 -17.03
C ASN A 130 7.48 -7.54 -17.99
N ILE A 131 7.00 -6.40 -17.52
CA ILE A 131 6.35 -5.39 -18.37
C ILE A 131 7.30 -4.89 -19.46
N ARG A 132 8.57 -4.62 -19.11
CA ARG A 132 9.62 -4.27 -20.06
C ARG A 132 9.79 -5.35 -21.13
N ARG A 133 9.88 -6.61 -20.74
CA ARG A 133 10.03 -7.73 -21.66
C ARG A 133 8.88 -7.81 -22.65
N ASP A 134 7.64 -7.71 -22.14
CA ASP A 134 6.45 -7.73 -22.98
C ASP A 134 6.48 -6.58 -24.01
N ALA A 135 6.85 -5.38 -23.59
CA ALA A 135 6.97 -4.22 -24.48
C ALA A 135 8.07 -4.39 -25.55
N MET A 136 9.23 -4.93 -25.16
CA MET A 136 10.32 -5.23 -26.09
C MET A 136 9.90 -6.29 -27.13
N ASP A 137 9.20 -7.33 -26.69
CA ASP A 137 8.73 -8.39 -27.58
C ASP A 137 7.66 -7.86 -28.56
N GLU A 138 6.77 -6.98 -28.12
CA GLU A 138 5.79 -6.35 -28.98
C GLU A 138 6.45 -5.45 -30.02
N ALA A 139 7.45 -4.65 -29.64
CA ALA A 139 8.23 -3.82 -30.56
C ALA A 139 8.97 -4.66 -31.61
N LYS A 140 9.60 -5.76 -31.22
CA LYS A 140 10.27 -6.70 -32.14
C LYS A 140 9.32 -7.37 -33.12
N LYS A 141 8.08 -7.69 -32.66
CA LYS A 141 7.04 -8.23 -33.56
C LYS A 141 6.64 -7.23 -34.63
N GLN A 142 6.51 -5.95 -34.28
CA GLN A 142 6.18 -4.89 -35.25
C GLN A 142 7.30 -4.73 -36.29
N GLU A 143 8.56 -4.82 -35.89
CA GLU A 143 9.70 -4.76 -36.83
C GLU A 143 9.70 -5.97 -37.77
N LYS A 144 9.53 -7.18 -37.26
CA LYS A 144 9.42 -8.40 -38.08
C LYS A 144 8.25 -8.36 -39.06
N ALA A 145 7.13 -7.75 -38.68
CA ALA A 145 5.96 -7.52 -39.54
C ALA A 145 6.17 -6.34 -40.50
N LYS A 146 7.34 -5.69 -40.46
CA LYS A 146 7.68 -4.50 -41.27
C LYS A 146 6.73 -3.30 -41.05
N GLU A 147 6.11 -3.24 -39.89
CA GLU A 147 5.30 -2.09 -39.47
C GLU A 147 6.16 -0.92 -39.03
N ILE A 148 7.37 -1.21 -38.50
CA ILE A 148 8.40 -0.24 -38.14
C ILE A 148 9.75 -0.66 -38.74
N THR A 149 10.66 0.31 -38.87
CA THR A 149 12.02 0.07 -39.32
C THR A 149 12.92 -0.41 -38.19
N GLU A 150 14.11 -0.94 -38.53
CA GLU A 150 15.12 -1.34 -37.54
C GLU A 150 15.58 -0.14 -36.67
N ASP A 151 15.70 1.05 -37.28
CA ASP A 151 16.10 2.27 -36.53
C ASP A 151 15.00 2.71 -35.59
N GLU A 152 13.72 2.62 -36.00
CA GLU A 152 12.57 2.87 -35.13
C GLU A 152 12.50 1.87 -33.97
N LEU A 153 12.81 0.59 -34.20
CA LEU A 153 12.93 -0.42 -33.16
C LEU A 153 13.99 -0.04 -32.13
N LYS A 154 15.19 0.36 -32.57
CA LYS A 154 16.27 0.80 -31.66
C LYS A 154 15.85 2.01 -30.82
N GLY A 155 15.12 2.94 -31.41
CA GLY A 155 14.55 4.09 -30.71
C GLY A 155 13.54 3.67 -29.63
N LEU A 156 12.64 2.76 -29.97
CA LEU A 156 11.66 2.21 -29.01
C LEU A 156 12.32 1.44 -27.87
N GLU A 157 13.32 0.62 -28.17
CA GLU A 157 14.06 -0.11 -27.14
C GLU A 157 14.73 0.82 -26.13
N LYS A 158 15.27 1.96 -26.59
CA LYS A 158 15.83 3.00 -25.69
C LYS A 158 14.76 3.65 -24.84
N GLU A 159 13.61 3.99 -25.42
CA GLU A 159 12.50 4.59 -24.66
C GLU A 159 11.92 3.63 -23.62
N ILE A 160 11.72 2.36 -24.00
CA ILE A 160 11.24 1.31 -23.08
C ILE A 160 12.24 1.11 -21.93
N GLN A 161 13.55 1.10 -22.24
CA GLN A 161 14.59 0.97 -21.22
C GLN A 161 14.58 2.16 -20.26
N LYS A 162 14.45 3.39 -20.76
CA LYS A 162 14.38 4.60 -19.95
C LYS A 162 13.18 4.58 -19.01
N VAL A 163 12.01 4.25 -19.54
CA VAL A 163 10.78 4.15 -18.73
C VAL A 163 10.93 3.08 -17.64
N THR A 164 11.59 1.97 -17.96
CA THR A 164 11.86 0.89 -17.00
C THR A 164 12.82 1.36 -15.90
N ASP A 165 13.91 2.03 -16.28
CA ASP A 165 14.90 2.53 -15.31
C ASP A 165 14.25 3.54 -14.35
N ASP A 166 13.43 4.45 -14.86
CA ASP A 166 12.69 5.41 -14.05
C ASP A 166 11.69 4.71 -13.11
N ALA A 167 11.01 3.67 -13.60
CA ALA A 167 10.06 2.89 -12.81
C ALA A 167 10.75 2.09 -11.69
N VAL A 168 11.90 1.49 -11.96
CA VAL A 168 12.71 0.76 -10.97
C VAL A 168 13.25 1.73 -9.91
N LYS A 169 13.73 2.90 -10.33
CA LYS A 169 14.17 3.95 -9.40
C LYS A 169 13.05 4.37 -8.45
N HIS A 170 11.83 4.54 -8.98
CA HIS A 170 10.68 4.89 -8.16
C HIS A 170 10.35 3.79 -7.12
N VAL A 171 10.46 2.51 -7.49
CA VAL A 171 10.33 1.40 -6.53
C VAL A 171 11.39 1.49 -5.43
N ASP A 172 12.64 1.79 -5.78
CA ASP A 172 13.71 1.94 -4.80
C ASP A 172 13.45 3.11 -3.84
N GLU A 173 12.94 4.22 -4.35
CA GLU A 173 12.55 5.38 -3.54
C GLU A 173 11.39 5.04 -2.59
N MET A 174 10.36 4.35 -3.06
CA MET A 174 9.24 3.89 -2.23
C MET A 174 9.71 2.93 -1.13
N THR A 175 10.61 2.01 -1.48
CA THR A 175 11.18 1.03 -0.55
C THR A 175 12.02 1.72 0.53
N ALA A 176 12.90 2.64 0.14
CA ALA A 176 13.72 3.41 1.07
C ALA A 176 12.86 4.26 2.02
N HIS A 177 11.80 4.89 1.50
CA HIS A 177 10.87 5.66 2.31
C HIS A 177 10.16 4.79 3.36
N LYS A 178 9.72 3.59 2.96
CA LYS A 178 9.07 2.65 3.90
C LYS A 178 10.05 2.11 4.95
N GLU A 179 11.28 1.79 4.56
CA GLU A 179 12.33 1.38 5.50
C GLU A 179 12.62 2.49 6.52
N LYS A 180 12.71 3.74 6.07
CA LYS A 180 12.89 4.89 6.96
C LYS A 180 11.73 5.02 7.94
N GLU A 181 10.49 4.90 7.48
CA GLU A 181 9.29 4.93 8.32
C GLU A 181 9.33 3.87 9.42
N LEU A 182 9.82 2.65 9.13
CA LEU A 182 10.01 1.59 10.12
C LEU A 182 11.05 1.91 11.18
N MET A 183 12.02 2.76 10.87
CA MET A 183 13.12 3.13 11.76
C MET A 183 12.84 4.38 12.60
N GLU A 184 11.87 5.20 12.20
CA GLU A 184 11.48 6.44 12.87
C GLU A 184 10.47 6.16 14.01
N VAL A 185 10.91 5.55 15.11
CA VAL A 185 10.05 5.36 16.31
C VAL A 185 10.74 5.82 17.56
#